data_a23938a5721781c9acf49bd307d008fb
#
_entry.id   a23938a5721781c9acf49bd307d008fb
#
_cell.length_a   1.000
_cell.length_b   1.000
_cell.length_c   1.000
_cell.angle_alpha   90.00
_cell.angle_beta   90.00
_cell.angle_gamma   90.00
#
_symmetry.space_group_name_H-M   'P 1'
#
loop_
_entity.id
_entity.type
_entity.pdbx_description
1 polymer ?
#
loop_
_entity_poly.entity_id
_entity_poly.type
_entity_poly.pdbx_seq_one_letter_code
_entity_poly.pdbx_strand_id
1 'polypeptide(L)'
;GMNIYQLEEIIDNSYLENDCSFLKCLDKALPFKEGILYPDTYFYLRGDSFSSILLESQKKWNLIGQKLWNERDKGLPYKSLNEAVTMASIIEKEGLEKEKIAGVFLNRLRVDMRLQSDPTVIYALGKNFDGNLKKEDLRIESPFNTYRYVGLPPAPISIVSKESLVAALKPLQTEYLYFVSMGNGYHKFSKTLSEHNKAVLKYQINAR
;
A
#
# COMPACT_ATOMS: atom_id res chain seq x y z
N GLY A 1 6.14 0.85 -4.81
CA GLY A 1 5.00 0.01 -4.52
C GLY A 1 4.94 -1.29 -5.31
N MET A 2 6.07 -2.00 -5.49
CA MET A 2 6.06 -3.39 -5.98
C MET A 2 5.50 -4.32 -4.91
N ASN A 3 4.90 -5.44 -5.32
CA ASN A 3 4.58 -6.54 -4.43
C ASN A 3 5.70 -7.60 -4.44
N ILE A 4 5.62 -8.56 -3.53
CA ILE A 4 6.65 -9.61 -3.39
C ILE A 4 6.81 -10.46 -4.65
N TYR A 5 5.77 -10.69 -5.43
CA TYR A 5 5.87 -11.49 -6.67
C TYR A 5 6.64 -10.76 -7.77
N GLN A 6 6.48 -9.44 -7.88
CA GLN A 6 7.25 -8.60 -8.79
C GLN A 6 8.71 -8.49 -8.36
N LEU A 7 8.97 -8.49 -7.05
CA LEU A 7 10.33 -8.50 -6.53
C LEU A 7 11.02 -9.84 -6.80
N GLU A 8 10.33 -10.96 -6.62
CA GLU A 8 10.85 -12.29 -6.91
C GLU A 8 11.36 -12.40 -8.36
N GLU A 9 10.58 -11.89 -9.32
CA GLU A 9 10.96 -11.85 -10.74
C GLU A 9 12.26 -11.04 -10.99
N ILE A 10 12.43 -9.91 -10.30
CA ILE A 10 13.65 -9.09 -10.40
C ILE A 10 14.87 -9.86 -9.87
N ILE A 11 14.69 -10.57 -8.77
CA ILE A 11 15.75 -11.31 -8.10
C ILE A 11 16.19 -12.50 -8.95
N ASP A 12 15.26 -13.23 -9.53
CA ASP A 12 15.55 -14.37 -10.42
C ASP A 12 16.37 -13.96 -11.64
N ASN A 13 16.29 -12.68 -12.05
CA ASN A 13 17.10 -12.10 -13.13
C ASN A 13 18.39 -11.40 -12.63
N SER A 14 18.74 -11.49 -11.36
CA SER A 14 19.95 -10.91 -10.78
C SER A 14 21.14 -11.88 -10.80
N TYR A 15 22.34 -11.39 -10.42
CA TYR A 15 23.54 -12.22 -10.24
C TYR A 15 23.70 -12.70 -8.79
N LEU A 16 22.67 -12.57 -7.95
CA LEU A 16 22.65 -13.09 -6.60
C LEU A 16 22.59 -14.61 -6.61
N GLU A 17 23.27 -15.24 -5.66
CA GLU A 17 23.10 -16.67 -5.42
C GLU A 17 21.75 -16.93 -4.75
N ASN A 18 20.90 -17.71 -5.41
CA ASN A 18 19.58 -18.08 -4.89
C ASN A 18 19.72 -19.21 -3.85
N ASP A 19 20.13 -18.86 -2.65
CA ASP A 19 20.36 -19.77 -1.53
C ASP A 19 19.09 -20.16 -0.76
N CYS A 20 17.96 -19.52 -1.06
CA CYS A 20 16.66 -19.89 -0.48
C CYS A 20 15.50 -19.36 -1.33
N SER A 21 14.35 -20.06 -1.30
CA SER A 21 13.16 -19.49 -1.93
C SER A 21 12.72 -18.24 -1.16
N PHE A 22 12.35 -17.20 -1.88
CA PHE A 22 11.99 -15.87 -1.35
C PHE A 22 11.14 -15.93 -0.09
N LEU A 23 10.04 -16.69 -0.12
CA LEU A 23 9.11 -16.79 1.01
C LEU A 23 9.69 -17.56 2.22
N LYS A 24 10.71 -18.38 2.04
CA LYS A 24 11.39 -19.10 3.14
C LYS A 24 12.46 -18.26 3.82
N CYS A 25 13.05 -17.30 3.08
CA CYS A 25 14.08 -16.41 3.61
C CYS A 25 13.53 -15.36 4.57
N LEU A 26 12.28 -14.98 4.42
CA LEU A 26 11.65 -13.98 5.27
C LEU A 26 11.41 -14.54 6.68
N ASP A 27 11.55 -13.69 7.68
CA ASP A 27 11.33 -14.04 9.07
C ASP A 27 9.94 -14.65 9.28
N LYS A 28 9.92 -15.89 9.81
CA LYS A 28 8.68 -16.62 10.07
C LYS A 28 7.87 -16.04 11.25
N ALA A 29 8.50 -15.19 12.08
CA ALA A 29 7.83 -14.54 13.21
C ALA A 29 6.89 -13.41 12.80
N LEU A 30 6.97 -12.96 11.54
CA LEU A 30 6.09 -11.89 11.04
C LEU A 30 4.74 -12.44 10.58
N PRO A 31 3.64 -11.73 10.85
CA PRO A 31 2.29 -12.19 10.54
C PRO A 31 2.00 -12.21 9.03
N PHE A 32 2.79 -11.52 8.23
CA PHE A 32 2.68 -11.45 6.76
C PHE A 32 4.06 -11.17 6.15
N LYS A 33 4.19 -11.42 4.85
CA LYS A 33 5.46 -11.28 4.11
C LYS A 33 5.52 -10.02 3.26
N GLU A 34 4.39 -9.42 2.96
CA GLU A 34 4.29 -8.17 2.22
C GLU A 34 4.56 -6.96 3.13
N GLY A 35 5.15 -5.90 2.59
CA GLY A 35 5.36 -4.63 3.30
C GLY A 35 6.48 -4.63 4.37
N ILE A 36 7.30 -5.69 4.46
CA ILE A 36 8.33 -5.85 5.50
C ILE A 36 9.76 -5.56 5.04
N LEU A 37 9.92 -5.20 3.78
CA LEU A 37 11.22 -4.87 3.19
C LEU A 37 11.34 -3.36 3.00
N TYR A 38 12.54 -2.83 3.26
CA TYR A 38 12.82 -1.43 3.01
C TYR A 38 13.22 -1.23 1.55
N PRO A 39 12.48 -0.43 0.77
CA PRO A 39 12.84 -0.15 -0.63
C PRO A 39 14.03 0.81 -0.66
N ASP A 40 15.17 0.27 -1.07
CA ASP A 40 16.41 1.01 -1.22
C ASP A 40 17.26 0.40 -2.33
N THR A 41 18.38 1.05 -2.66
CA THR A 41 19.42 0.49 -3.52
C THR A 41 20.37 -0.35 -2.66
N TYR A 42 20.44 -1.64 -2.96
CA TYR A 42 21.35 -2.57 -2.31
C TYR A 42 22.48 -2.93 -3.28
N PHE A 43 23.72 -2.71 -2.84
CA PHE A 43 24.91 -3.10 -3.58
C PHE A 43 25.29 -4.53 -3.21
N TYR A 44 25.62 -5.35 -4.20
CA TYR A 44 26.04 -6.71 -3.98
C TYR A 44 27.13 -7.11 -5.00
N LEU A 45 27.95 -8.10 -4.64
CA LEU A 45 28.92 -8.73 -5.53
C LEU A 45 28.31 -9.98 -6.15
N ARG A 46 28.84 -10.38 -7.30
CA ARG A 46 28.45 -11.64 -7.91
C ARG A 46 28.75 -12.80 -6.97
N GLY A 47 27.75 -13.60 -6.65
CA GLY A 47 27.86 -14.72 -5.71
C GLY A 47 27.45 -14.35 -4.26
N ASP A 48 27.09 -13.10 -3.99
CA ASP A 48 26.45 -12.78 -2.71
C ASP A 48 25.08 -13.47 -2.63
N SER A 49 24.73 -13.91 -1.42
CA SER A 49 23.47 -14.63 -1.22
C SER A 49 22.26 -13.70 -1.21
N PHE A 50 21.19 -14.15 -1.84
CA PHE A 50 19.92 -13.44 -1.85
C PHE A 50 19.36 -13.25 -0.42
N SER A 51 19.49 -14.26 0.45
CA SER A 51 19.04 -14.19 1.84
C SER A 51 19.72 -13.05 2.60
N SER A 52 20.99 -12.74 2.33
CA SER A 52 21.71 -11.66 3.02
C SER A 52 21.11 -10.29 2.70
N ILE A 53 20.78 -10.03 1.44
CA ILE A 53 20.15 -8.78 0.99
C ILE A 53 18.74 -8.62 1.59
N LEU A 54 17.95 -9.70 1.61
CA LEU A 54 16.63 -9.67 2.24
C LEU A 54 16.69 -9.37 3.73
N LEU A 55 17.61 -10.02 4.45
CA LEU A 55 17.79 -9.80 5.88
C LEU A 55 18.27 -8.38 6.21
N GLU A 56 19.14 -7.81 5.38
CA GLU A 56 19.57 -6.42 5.51
C GLU A 56 18.38 -5.47 5.32
N SER A 57 17.63 -5.64 4.24
CA SER A 57 16.42 -4.86 3.95
C SER A 57 15.40 -4.95 5.08
N GLN A 58 15.15 -6.15 5.61
CA GLN A 58 14.22 -6.37 6.71
C GLN A 58 14.69 -5.73 8.02
N LYS A 59 15.98 -5.84 8.36
CA LYS A 59 16.55 -5.18 9.54
C LYS A 59 16.39 -3.68 9.45
N LYS A 60 16.70 -3.09 8.30
CA LYS A 60 16.54 -1.66 8.03
C LYS A 60 15.09 -1.24 8.16
N TRP A 61 14.15 -2.02 7.58
CA TRP A 61 12.72 -1.78 7.70
C TRP A 61 12.26 -1.77 9.17
N ASN A 62 12.63 -2.80 9.94
CA ASN A 62 12.23 -2.92 11.33
C ASN A 62 12.72 -1.72 12.19
N LEU A 63 13.96 -1.29 11.98
CA LEU A 63 14.53 -0.14 12.70
C LEU A 63 13.76 1.15 12.37
N ILE A 64 13.54 1.43 11.09
CA ILE A 64 12.84 2.63 10.62
C ILE A 64 11.36 2.58 11.02
N GLY A 65 10.70 1.44 10.84
CA GLY A 65 9.28 1.26 11.15
C GLY A 65 9.00 1.46 12.63
N GLN A 66 9.80 0.86 13.53
CA GLN A 66 9.64 1.04 14.97
C GLN A 66 9.89 2.50 15.41
N LYS A 67 10.91 3.15 14.85
CA LYS A 67 11.17 4.57 15.12
C LYS A 67 9.96 5.43 14.74
N LEU A 68 9.46 5.31 13.50
CA LEU A 68 8.33 6.08 13.01
C LEU A 68 7.04 5.78 13.80
N TRP A 69 6.81 4.51 14.17
CA TRP A 69 5.69 4.13 15.01
C TRP A 69 5.70 4.81 16.38
N ASN A 70 6.86 4.94 16.99
CA ASN A 70 7.01 5.62 18.28
C ASN A 70 6.79 7.14 18.17
N GLU A 71 7.08 7.72 17.00
CA GLU A 71 6.93 9.15 16.70
C GLU A 71 5.58 9.51 16.05
N ARG A 72 4.64 8.54 15.94
CA ARG A 72 3.35 8.73 15.28
C ARG A 72 2.45 9.74 15.98
N ASP A 73 1.51 10.30 15.25
CA ASP A 73 0.45 11.12 15.80
C ASP A 73 -0.42 10.31 16.78
N LYS A 74 -0.96 10.98 17.80
CA LYS A 74 -1.89 10.35 18.75
C LYS A 74 -3.29 10.25 18.12
N GLY A 75 -4.06 9.25 18.58
CA GLY A 75 -5.46 9.09 18.15
C GLY A 75 -5.64 8.53 16.74
N LEU A 76 -4.61 7.90 16.18
CA LEU A 76 -4.74 7.09 14.98
C LEU A 76 -5.54 5.81 15.28
N PRO A 77 -6.36 5.32 14.35
CA PRO A 77 -7.18 4.12 14.57
C PRO A 77 -6.41 2.80 14.46
N TYR A 78 -5.10 2.85 14.28
CA TYR A 78 -4.25 1.66 14.15
C TYR A 78 -3.92 1.07 15.54
N LYS A 79 -4.11 -0.24 15.68
CA LYS A 79 -3.78 -1.00 16.90
C LYS A 79 -2.32 -1.42 16.95
N SER A 80 -1.64 -1.46 15.80
CA SER A 80 -0.26 -1.93 15.66
C SER A 80 0.46 -1.26 14.50
N LEU A 81 1.80 -1.35 14.49
CA LEU A 81 2.62 -0.96 13.34
C LEU A 81 2.19 -1.71 12.08
N ASN A 82 1.79 -2.97 12.18
CA ASN A 82 1.35 -3.78 11.04
C ASN A 82 0.10 -3.20 10.36
N GLU A 83 -0.87 -2.70 11.13
CA GLU A 83 -2.04 -2.01 10.57
C GLU A 83 -1.65 -0.69 9.89
N ALA A 84 -0.72 0.06 10.46
CA ALA A 84 -0.20 1.27 9.84
C ALA A 84 0.54 0.97 8.53
N VAL A 85 1.33 -0.11 8.49
CA VAL A 85 2.00 -0.60 7.26
C VAL A 85 0.98 -1.05 6.22
N THR A 86 -0.09 -1.71 6.63
CA THR A 86 -1.20 -2.09 5.73
C THR A 86 -1.83 -0.86 5.09
N MET A 87 -2.16 0.17 5.87
CA MET A 87 -2.65 1.44 5.32
C MET A 87 -1.61 2.11 4.41
N ALA A 88 -0.34 2.16 4.83
CA ALA A 88 0.73 2.75 4.05
C ALA A 88 0.91 2.06 2.69
N SER A 89 0.69 0.74 2.60
CA SER A 89 0.76 -0.01 1.34
C SER A 89 -0.35 0.36 0.36
N ILE A 90 -1.52 0.73 0.86
CA ILE A 90 -2.62 1.25 0.04
C ILE A 90 -2.26 2.66 -0.45
N ILE A 91 -1.83 3.54 0.45
CA ILE A 91 -1.39 4.92 0.11
C ILE A 91 -0.27 4.90 -0.94
N GLU A 92 0.69 3.97 -0.83
CA GLU A 92 1.79 3.79 -1.79
C GLU A 92 1.29 3.58 -3.22
N LYS A 93 0.16 2.91 -3.39
CA LYS A 93 -0.43 2.56 -4.68
C LYS A 93 -1.38 3.62 -5.23
N GLU A 94 -1.87 4.54 -4.41
CA GLU A 94 -2.89 5.52 -4.82
C GLU A 94 -2.29 6.75 -5.51
N GLY A 95 -1.10 7.22 -5.12
CA GLY A 95 -0.50 8.36 -5.82
C GLY A 95 0.45 9.24 -5.01
N LEU A 96 0.66 10.47 -5.54
CA LEU A 96 1.69 11.38 -5.06
C LEU A 96 1.28 12.16 -3.80
N GLU A 97 0.00 12.49 -3.64
CA GLU A 97 -0.49 13.32 -2.52
C GLU A 97 -0.74 12.50 -1.25
N LYS A 98 0.29 11.74 -0.83
CA LYS A 98 0.21 10.68 0.18
C LYS A 98 -0.43 11.13 1.49
N GLU A 99 -0.07 12.31 2.01
CA GLU A 99 -0.58 12.83 3.27
C GLU A 99 -2.08 13.17 3.22
N LYS A 100 -2.56 13.71 2.09
CA LYS A 100 -3.98 14.00 1.88
C LYS A 100 -4.79 12.72 1.69
N ILE A 101 -4.26 11.77 0.89
CA ILE A 101 -4.87 10.46 0.66
C ILE A 101 -4.99 9.72 2.00
N ALA A 102 -3.92 9.72 2.80
CA ALA A 102 -3.92 9.17 4.16
C ALA A 102 -5.01 9.79 5.03
N GLY A 103 -5.17 11.13 4.98
CA GLY A 103 -6.24 11.84 5.70
C GLY A 103 -7.64 11.37 5.31
N VAL A 104 -7.90 11.16 4.01
CA VAL A 104 -9.18 10.62 3.54
C VAL A 104 -9.42 9.20 4.06
N PHE A 105 -8.46 8.31 3.92
CA PHE A 105 -8.62 6.93 4.39
C PHE A 105 -8.78 6.84 5.91
N LEU A 106 -8.06 7.69 6.66
CA LEU A 106 -8.21 7.78 8.10
C LEU A 106 -9.63 8.22 8.50
N ASN A 107 -10.17 9.24 7.81
CA ASN A 107 -11.54 9.70 8.04
C ASN A 107 -12.56 8.60 7.72
N ARG A 108 -12.37 7.85 6.62
CA ARG A 108 -13.23 6.71 6.29
C ARG A 108 -13.20 5.62 7.37
N LEU A 109 -12.01 5.27 7.88
CA LEU A 109 -11.90 4.31 8.99
C LEU A 109 -12.64 4.77 10.25
N ARG A 110 -12.56 6.06 10.59
CA ARG A 110 -13.22 6.64 11.78
C ARG A 110 -14.75 6.59 11.72
N VAL A 111 -15.31 6.57 10.52
CA VAL A 111 -16.78 6.53 10.32
C VAL A 111 -17.27 5.20 9.76
N ASP A 112 -16.47 4.13 9.88
CA ASP A 112 -16.77 2.80 9.38
C ASP A 112 -17.15 2.77 7.88
N MET A 113 -16.56 3.67 7.10
CA MET A 113 -16.74 3.73 5.66
C MET A 113 -15.72 2.81 4.97
N ARG A 114 -16.16 2.08 3.94
CA ARG A 114 -15.28 1.25 3.11
C ARG A 114 -14.18 2.08 2.47
N LEU A 115 -12.95 1.55 2.40
CA LEU A 115 -11.83 2.28 1.79
C LEU A 115 -11.98 2.40 0.27
N GLN A 116 -12.58 1.43 -0.41
CA GLN A 116 -12.88 1.42 -1.85
C GLN A 116 -11.65 1.81 -2.69
N SER A 117 -10.55 1.13 -2.44
CA SER A 117 -9.27 1.33 -3.10
C SER A 117 -9.07 0.26 -4.18
N ASP A 118 -8.95 0.68 -5.44
CA ASP A 118 -8.73 -0.20 -6.60
C ASP A 118 -7.49 -1.09 -6.42
N PRO A 119 -6.34 -0.60 -5.96
CA PRO A 119 -5.16 -1.41 -5.69
C PRO A 119 -5.40 -2.64 -4.83
N THR A 120 -6.34 -2.59 -3.88
CA THR A 120 -6.67 -3.74 -3.02
C THR A 120 -7.37 -4.85 -3.79
N VAL A 121 -8.18 -4.50 -4.78
CA VAL A 121 -8.84 -5.46 -5.68
C VAL A 121 -7.84 -6.03 -6.67
N ILE A 122 -6.97 -5.20 -7.23
CA ILE A 122 -5.88 -5.63 -8.13
C ILE A 122 -4.97 -6.63 -7.42
N TYR A 123 -4.62 -6.37 -6.15
CA TYR A 123 -3.84 -7.31 -5.34
C TYR A 123 -4.59 -8.63 -5.11
N ALA A 124 -5.90 -8.55 -4.85
CA ALA A 124 -6.75 -9.73 -4.66
C ALA A 124 -6.88 -10.61 -5.93
N LEU A 125 -6.88 -9.99 -7.11
CA LEU A 125 -6.87 -10.69 -8.40
C LEU A 125 -5.52 -11.37 -8.68
N GLY A 126 -4.42 -10.79 -8.18
CA GLY A 126 -3.08 -11.33 -8.35
C GLY A 126 -2.72 -11.53 -9.82
N LYS A 127 -2.33 -12.76 -10.18
CA LYS A 127 -1.94 -13.12 -11.56
C LYS A 127 -3.11 -13.10 -12.57
N ASN A 128 -4.36 -13.06 -12.09
CA ASN A 128 -5.55 -12.99 -12.96
C ASN A 128 -5.87 -11.54 -13.40
N PHE A 129 -5.15 -10.55 -12.89
CA PHE A 129 -5.32 -9.17 -13.33
C PHE A 129 -4.71 -8.95 -14.72
N ASP A 130 -5.55 -8.59 -15.70
CA ASP A 130 -5.16 -8.39 -17.09
C ASP A 130 -4.68 -6.96 -17.44
N GLY A 131 -4.54 -6.10 -16.43
CA GLY A 131 -4.15 -4.69 -16.61
C GLY A 131 -5.32 -3.72 -16.70
N ASN A 132 -6.57 -4.21 -16.76
CA ASN A 132 -7.77 -3.38 -16.81
C ASN A 132 -8.78 -3.81 -15.76
N LEU A 133 -8.99 -2.96 -14.74
CA LEU A 133 -9.95 -3.23 -13.67
C LEU A 133 -11.39 -3.02 -14.16
N LYS A 134 -12.19 -4.07 -14.12
CA LYS A 134 -13.59 -4.09 -14.57
C LYS A 134 -14.54 -3.96 -13.38
N LYS A 135 -15.79 -3.57 -13.64
CA LYS A 135 -16.83 -3.50 -12.61
C LYS A 135 -17.12 -4.85 -11.93
N GLU A 136 -16.97 -5.95 -12.68
CA GLU A 136 -17.10 -7.31 -12.16
C GLU A 136 -16.02 -7.62 -11.12
N ASP A 137 -14.78 -7.15 -11.33
CA ASP A 137 -13.65 -7.39 -10.44
C ASP A 137 -13.88 -6.76 -9.05
N LEU A 138 -14.58 -5.63 -8.99
CA LEU A 138 -14.95 -4.98 -7.72
C LEU A 138 -15.86 -5.84 -6.84
N ARG A 139 -16.40 -6.96 -7.38
CA ARG A 139 -17.26 -7.89 -6.66
C ARG A 139 -16.55 -9.15 -6.18
N ILE A 140 -15.26 -9.31 -6.50
CA ILE A 140 -14.48 -10.49 -6.10
C ILE A 140 -14.60 -10.74 -4.60
N GLU A 141 -14.81 -11.99 -4.22
CA GLU A 141 -14.85 -12.39 -2.82
C GLU A 141 -13.43 -12.65 -2.31
N SER A 142 -12.87 -11.64 -1.66
CA SER A 142 -11.53 -11.69 -1.08
C SER A 142 -11.48 -10.78 0.14
N PRO A 143 -10.83 -11.17 1.24
CA PRO A 143 -10.65 -10.33 2.41
C PRO A 143 -9.84 -9.05 2.12
N PHE A 144 -9.12 -9.00 0.98
CA PHE A 144 -8.45 -7.79 0.52
C PHE A 144 -9.38 -6.79 -0.17
N ASN A 145 -10.58 -7.19 -0.59
CA ASN A 145 -11.47 -6.32 -1.35
C ASN A 145 -12.13 -5.24 -0.47
N THR A 146 -11.57 -4.05 -0.45
CA THR A 146 -12.08 -2.90 0.32
C THR A 146 -13.33 -2.24 -0.26
N TYR A 147 -13.85 -2.72 -1.38
CA TYR A 147 -15.20 -2.39 -1.87
C TYR A 147 -16.27 -3.24 -1.18
N ARG A 148 -15.92 -4.41 -0.65
CA ARG A 148 -16.87 -5.32 0.03
C ARG A 148 -16.81 -5.21 1.54
N TYR A 149 -15.61 -5.09 2.10
CA TYR A 149 -15.37 -5.15 3.54
C TYR A 149 -14.96 -3.78 4.08
N VAL A 150 -15.44 -3.47 5.28
CA VAL A 150 -15.07 -2.26 6.04
C VAL A 150 -13.74 -2.50 6.74
N GLY A 151 -12.96 -1.45 6.92
CA GLY A 151 -11.69 -1.51 7.63
C GLY A 151 -10.50 -1.81 6.70
N LEU A 152 -9.39 -2.17 7.32
CA LEU A 152 -8.16 -2.54 6.63
C LEU A 152 -8.22 -3.97 6.08
N PRO A 153 -7.59 -4.26 4.95
CA PRO A 153 -7.34 -5.62 4.53
C PRO A 153 -6.42 -6.34 5.53
N PRO A 154 -6.36 -7.69 5.50
CA PRO A 154 -5.66 -8.49 6.51
C PRO A 154 -4.14 -8.31 6.50
N ALA A 155 -3.57 -7.80 5.41
CA ALA A 155 -2.13 -7.60 5.25
C ALA A 155 -1.84 -6.46 4.25
N PRO A 156 -0.58 -5.95 4.20
CA PRO A 156 -0.14 -5.02 3.17
C PRO A 156 -0.29 -5.60 1.76
N ILE A 157 -0.38 -4.73 0.76
CA ILE A 157 -0.55 -5.08 -0.66
C ILE A 157 0.66 -4.71 -1.53
N SER A 158 1.67 -4.11 -0.93
CA SER A 158 2.91 -3.72 -1.60
C SER A 158 4.05 -3.49 -0.62
N ILE A 159 5.26 -3.42 -1.15
CA ILE A 159 6.41 -2.83 -0.46
C ILE A 159 6.13 -1.35 -0.24
N VAL A 160 6.45 -0.86 0.96
CA VAL A 160 6.07 0.47 1.45
C VAL A 160 7.29 1.37 1.52
N SER A 161 7.23 2.55 0.90
CA SER A 161 8.23 3.60 1.06
C SER A 161 8.13 4.23 2.46
N LYS A 162 9.23 4.85 2.91
CA LYS A 162 9.24 5.62 4.16
C LYS A 162 8.21 6.74 4.13
N GLU A 163 8.06 7.41 2.99
CA GLU A 163 7.12 8.51 2.78
C GLU A 163 5.67 8.06 2.97
N SER A 164 5.29 6.88 2.45
CA SER A 164 3.95 6.33 2.64
C SER A 164 3.69 5.93 4.09
N LEU A 165 4.68 5.38 4.78
CA LEU A 165 4.55 5.07 6.20
C LEU A 165 4.44 6.36 7.03
N VAL A 166 5.23 7.39 6.72
CA VAL A 166 5.10 8.71 7.38
C VAL A 166 3.70 9.29 7.13
N ALA A 167 3.20 9.25 5.91
CA ALA A 167 1.86 9.73 5.59
C ALA A 167 0.76 8.99 6.37
N ALA A 168 0.86 7.67 6.52
CA ALA A 168 -0.08 6.89 7.33
C ALA A 168 0.00 7.25 8.82
N LEU A 169 1.20 7.56 9.34
CA LEU A 169 1.45 7.83 10.76
C LEU A 169 1.31 9.31 11.13
N LYS A 170 1.38 10.21 10.16
CA LYS A 170 1.21 11.67 10.30
C LYS A 170 0.36 12.22 9.15
N PRO A 171 -0.91 11.80 9.03
CA PRO A 171 -1.78 12.18 7.93
C PRO A 171 -2.16 13.65 8.01
N LEU A 172 -2.39 14.28 6.87
CA LEU A 172 -2.95 15.63 6.84
C LEU A 172 -4.33 15.64 7.50
N GLN A 173 -4.51 16.51 8.49
CA GLN A 173 -5.81 16.72 9.13
C GLN A 173 -6.77 17.37 8.13
N THR A 174 -7.86 16.69 7.80
CA THR A 174 -8.81 17.11 6.79
C THR A 174 -10.20 16.58 7.09
N GLU A 175 -11.22 17.13 6.44
CA GLU A 175 -12.60 16.63 6.48
C GLU A 175 -12.99 15.88 5.20
N TYR A 176 -12.03 15.64 4.29
CA TYR A 176 -12.33 14.94 3.04
C TYR A 176 -12.62 13.45 3.28
N LEU A 177 -13.64 12.96 2.56
CA LEU A 177 -14.02 11.55 2.52
C LEU A 177 -13.85 10.93 1.13
N TYR A 178 -13.60 11.75 0.10
CA TYR A 178 -13.53 11.32 -1.29
C TYR A 178 -12.35 11.97 -1.99
N PHE A 179 -11.79 11.27 -2.95
CA PHE A 179 -10.88 11.81 -3.94
C PHE A 179 -11.10 11.15 -5.31
N VAL A 180 -10.72 11.82 -6.38
CA VAL A 180 -10.76 11.32 -7.74
C VAL A 180 -9.57 11.86 -8.50
N SER A 181 -8.93 11.02 -9.32
CA SER A 181 -7.80 11.44 -10.15
C SER A 181 -8.22 12.50 -11.17
N MET A 182 -7.38 13.52 -11.34
CA MET A 182 -7.53 14.56 -12.37
C MET A 182 -6.78 14.23 -13.67
N GLY A 183 -6.12 13.06 -13.75
CA GLY A 183 -5.39 12.61 -14.93
C GLY A 183 -3.95 13.15 -15.05
N ASN A 184 -3.50 14.01 -14.14
CA ASN A 184 -2.18 14.63 -14.15
C ASN A 184 -1.30 14.22 -12.95
N GLY A 185 -1.63 13.11 -12.29
CA GLY A 185 -0.97 12.62 -11.08
C GLY A 185 -1.50 13.24 -9.78
N TYR A 186 -2.43 14.19 -9.86
CA TYR A 186 -3.07 14.84 -8.71
C TYR A 186 -4.54 14.46 -8.61
N HIS A 187 -5.15 14.77 -7.44
CA HIS A 187 -6.51 14.41 -7.12
C HIS A 187 -7.36 15.64 -6.77
N LYS A 188 -8.64 15.57 -7.10
CA LYS A 188 -9.67 16.43 -6.53
C LYS A 188 -10.23 15.78 -5.29
N PHE A 189 -10.06 16.43 -4.14
CA PHE A 189 -10.60 16.00 -2.85
C PHE A 189 -11.97 16.63 -2.61
N SER A 190 -12.88 15.90 -1.96
CA SER A 190 -14.26 16.30 -1.70
C SER A 190 -14.71 15.82 -0.32
N LYS A 191 -15.58 16.61 0.34
CA LYS A 191 -16.15 16.27 1.63
C LYS A 191 -17.42 15.43 1.48
N THR A 192 -18.20 15.67 0.44
CA THR A 192 -19.50 15.04 0.20
C THR A 192 -19.49 14.19 -1.07
N LEU A 193 -20.38 13.20 -1.10
CA LEU A 193 -20.61 12.37 -2.30
C LEU A 193 -21.07 13.20 -3.50
N SER A 194 -21.89 14.24 -3.26
CA SER A 194 -22.37 15.14 -4.34
C SER A 194 -21.21 15.88 -4.99
N GLU A 195 -20.27 16.43 -4.22
CA GLU A 195 -19.07 17.08 -4.74
C GLU A 195 -18.19 16.11 -5.50
N HIS A 196 -18.01 14.88 -4.94
CA HIS A 196 -17.25 13.82 -5.58
C HIS A 196 -17.83 13.43 -6.94
N ASN A 197 -19.14 13.19 -7.03
CA ASN A 197 -19.81 12.84 -8.28
C ASN A 197 -19.65 13.94 -9.35
N LYS A 198 -19.72 15.21 -8.98
CA LYS A 198 -19.43 16.34 -9.88
C LYS A 198 -17.99 16.30 -10.38
N ALA A 199 -17.04 15.98 -9.50
CA ALA A 199 -15.63 15.86 -9.88
C ALA A 199 -15.39 14.65 -10.81
N VAL A 200 -16.02 13.50 -10.55
CA VAL A 200 -15.94 12.31 -11.43
C VAL A 200 -16.46 12.64 -12.83
N LEU A 201 -17.63 13.29 -12.93
CA LEU A 201 -18.17 13.74 -14.23
C LEU A 201 -17.18 14.64 -14.96
N LYS A 202 -16.57 15.59 -14.26
CA LYS A 202 -15.63 16.54 -14.86
C LYS A 202 -14.32 15.88 -15.32
N TYR A 203 -13.71 15.04 -14.50
CA TYR A 203 -12.33 14.59 -14.71
C TYR A 203 -12.20 13.19 -15.29
N GLN A 204 -13.23 12.34 -15.21
CA GLN A 204 -13.17 10.98 -15.72
C GLN A 204 -14.12 10.71 -16.89
N ILE A 205 -15.27 11.36 -16.96
CA ILE A 205 -16.26 11.10 -17.99
C ILE A 205 -16.14 12.13 -19.12
N ASN A 206 -16.10 13.42 -18.82
CA ASN A 206 -16.06 14.50 -19.82
C ASN A 206 -14.64 14.83 -20.30
N ALA A 207 -13.61 14.21 -19.75
CA ALA A 207 -12.21 14.40 -20.17
C ALA A 207 -11.73 13.37 -21.23
N ARG A 208 -12.63 12.50 -21.69
CA ARG A 208 -12.38 11.51 -22.76
C ARG A 208 -12.81 12.02 -24.11
#